data_3b2e52dca15f650497a3d20e4267869c
#
_entry.id   3b2e52dca15f650497a3d20e4267869c
#
_cell.length_a   1.000
_cell.length_b   1.000
_cell.length_c   1.000
_cell.angle_alpha   90.00
_cell.angle_beta   90.00
_cell.angle_gamma   90.00
#
_symmetry.space_group_name_H-M   'P 1'
#
loop_
_entity.id
_entity.type
_entity.pdbx_description
1 polymer ?
#
loop_
_entity_poly.entity_id
_entity_poly.type
_entity_poly.pdbx_seq_one_letter_code
_entity_poly.pdbx_strand_id
1 'polypeptide(L)'
;MTLESLIKELNTVRHPHAADKNHPLYRAAAERWLESLAMADITTIDARLNPQHVYPQVPALSGSGPDSAGAGRGVMDLLGVTREGRLAVIELKASEDIHLALQGMDYWLRVRWHMQQGDFSRYGYFSGVELQPRPPLLYLVAPGFRFHPATDTLLRYILPEVECVRVGLNEDWRRGLKVVFRQ
;
A
#
# COMPACT_ATOMS: atom_id res chain seq x y z
N MET A 1 -7.59 17.52 26.64
CA MET A 1 -7.67 16.07 26.33
C MET A 1 -6.27 15.52 26.44
N THR A 2 -6.04 14.52 27.29
CA THR A 2 -4.74 13.86 27.43
C THR A 2 -4.57 12.80 26.34
N LEU A 3 -3.32 12.40 26.05
CA LEU A 3 -3.04 11.32 25.09
C LEU A 3 -3.75 10.01 25.50
N GLU A 4 -3.76 9.69 26.79
CA GLU A 4 -4.43 8.50 27.32
C GLU A 4 -5.95 8.52 27.10
N SER A 5 -6.59 9.68 27.30
CA SER A 5 -8.03 9.82 27.04
C SER A 5 -8.36 9.67 25.56
N LEU A 6 -7.50 10.18 24.67
CA LEU A 6 -7.66 10.02 23.23
C LEU A 6 -7.47 8.55 22.79
N ILE A 7 -6.46 7.87 23.32
CA ILE A 7 -6.22 6.45 23.03
C ILE A 7 -7.44 5.61 23.48
N LYS A 8 -7.97 5.87 24.66
CA LYS A 8 -9.15 5.17 25.19
C LYS A 8 -10.37 5.41 24.29
N GLU A 9 -10.59 6.66 23.87
CA GLU A 9 -11.68 7.01 22.97
C GLU A 9 -11.51 6.34 21.59
N LEU A 10 -10.31 6.38 21.02
CA LEU A 10 -9.99 5.70 19.76
C LEU A 10 -10.26 4.19 19.83
N ASN A 11 -9.83 3.54 20.91
CA ASN A 11 -10.06 2.10 21.09
C ASN A 11 -11.56 1.77 21.25
N THR A 12 -12.34 2.68 21.80
CA THR A 12 -13.80 2.50 21.94
C THR A 12 -14.52 2.72 20.62
N VAL A 13 -14.08 3.68 19.82
CA VAL A 13 -14.78 4.11 18.60
C VAL A 13 -14.24 3.37 17.36
N ARG A 14 -12.93 3.15 17.27
CA ARG A 14 -12.29 2.51 16.13
C ARG A 14 -12.11 1.00 16.31
N HIS A 15 -13.22 0.29 16.36
CA HIS A 15 -13.19 -1.16 16.37
C HIS A 15 -14.26 -1.74 15.40
N PRO A 16 -14.12 -3.00 14.97
CA PRO A 16 -14.98 -3.62 13.95
C PRO A 16 -16.48 -3.57 14.24
N HIS A 17 -16.84 -3.56 15.53
CA HIS A 17 -18.24 -3.58 16.00
C HIS A 17 -18.68 -2.26 16.63
N ALA A 18 -18.02 -1.13 16.28
CA ALA A 18 -18.42 0.18 16.78
C ALA A 18 -19.91 0.45 16.48
N ALA A 19 -20.63 0.93 17.50
CA ALA A 19 -22.06 1.20 17.39
C ALA A 19 -22.34 2.37 16.46
N ASP A 20 -21.50 3.41 16.48
CA ASP A 20 -21.62 4.60 15.64
C ASP A 20 -20.53 4.63 14.56
N LYS A 21 -20.87 4.15 13.38
CA LYS A 21 -19.99 4.21 12.20
C LYS A 21 -19.88 5.62 11.58
N ASN A 22 -20.71 6.57 12.00
CA ASN A 22 -20.66 7.96 11.55
C ASN A 22 -19.81 8.84 12.44
N HIS A 23 -19.34 8.31 13.57
CA HIS A 23 -18.47 9.05 14.47
C HIS A 23 -17.23 9.58 13.73
N PRO A 24 -16.84 10.87 13.92
CA PRO A 24 -15.71 11.46 13.21
C PRO A 24 -14.43 10.64 13.35
N LEU A 25 -14.09 10.13 14.53
CA LEU A 25 -12.91 9.31 14.75
C LEU A 25 -13.00 7.94 14.06
N TYR A 26 -14.19 7.35 13.91
CA TYR A 26 -14.36 6.10 13.17
C TYR A 26 -14.05 6.29 11.68
N ARG A 27 -14.42 7.45 11.13
CA ARG A 27 -14.22 7.78 9.72
C ARG A 27 -12.85 8.37 9.43
N ALA A 28 -12.20 8.97 10.43
CA ALA A 28 -10.90 9.61 10.29
C ALA A 28 -9.83 8.60 9.85
N ALA A 29 -8.93 9.03 8.96
CA ALA A 29 -7.77 8.28 8.52
C ALA A 29 -8.12 6.82 8.14
N ALA A 30 -9.14 6.62 7.31
CA ALA A 30 -9.63 5.30 6.94
C ALA A 30 -8.54 4.47 6.23
N GLU A 31 -7.69 5.09 5.42
CA GLU A 31 -6.57 4.44 4.74
C GLU A 31 -5.53 3.92 5.73
N ARG A 32 -5.21 4.68 6.78
CA ARG A 32 -4.31 4.21 7.86
C ARG A 32 -4.86 3.00 8.61
N TRP A 33 -6.18 2.94 8.78
CA TRP A 33 -6.78 1.76 9.39
C TRP A 33 -6.70 0.56 8.45
N LEU A 34 -6.98 0.75 7.15
CA LEU A 34 -6.84 -0.29 6.15
C LEU A 34 -5.39 -0.81 6.07
N GLU A 35 -4.42 0.10 6.06
CA GLU A 35 -3.00 -0.20 6.11
C GLU A 35 -2.63 -1.07 7.34
N SER A 36 -3.12 -0.68 8.52
CA SER A 36 -2.86 -1.44 9.76
C SER A 36 -3.41 -2.87 9.68
N LEU A 37 -4.59 -3.05 9.07
CA LEU A 37 -5.16 -4.38 8.87
C LEU A 37 -4.38 -5.20 7.83
N ALA A 38 -3.93 -4.57 6.74
CA ALA A 38 -3.10 -5.21 5.73
C ALA A 38 -1.73 -5.62 6.31
N MET A 39 -1.14 -4.77 7.18
CA MET A 39 0.09 -5.09 7.88
C MET A 39 -0.06 -6.27 8.86
N ALA A 40 -1.21 -6.38 9.53
CA ALA A 40 -1.46 -7.48 10.46
C ALA A 40 -1.47 -8.86 9.77
N ASP A 41 -1.95 -8.91 8.53
CA ASP A 41 -1.88 -10.11 7.69
C ASP A 41 -1.79 -9.73 6.20
N ILE A 42 -0.58 -9.44 5.76
CA ILE A 42 -0.30 -9.10 4.36
C ILE A 42 -0.57 -10.27 3.40
N THR A 43 -0.54 -11.51 3.91
CA THR A 43 -0.79 -12.71 3.10
C THR A 43 -2.24 -12.82 2.64
N THR A 44 -3.15 -12.10 3.30
CA THR A 44 -4.53 -11.92 2.81
C THR A 44 -4.54 -11.17 1.46
N ILE A 45 -3.68 -10.17 1.26
CA ILE A 45 -3.55 -9.46 -0.03
C ILE A 45 -3.02 -10.41 -1.10
N ASP A 46 -1.90 -11.09 -0.82
CA ASP A 46 -1.36 -12.14 -1.68
C ASP A 46 -0.49 -13.10 -0.85
N ALA A 47 -0.77 -14.40 -0.93
CA ALA A 47 -0.04 -15.44 -0.19
C ALA A 47 1.46 -15.52 -0.56
N ARG A 48 1.86 -14.96 -1.70
CA ARG A 48 3.26 -14.86 -2.11
C ARG A 48 4.06 -13.84 -1.29
N LEU A 49 3.41 -12.85 -0.67
CA LEU A 49 4.07 -11.82 0.13
C LEU A 49 4.70 -12.41 1.40
N ASN A 50 5.87 -11.89 1.75
CA ASN A 50 6.58 -12.29 2.95
C ASN A 50 6.17 -11.40 4.13
N PRO A 51 5.48 -11.92 5.15
CA PRO A 51 4.98 -11.11 6.27
C PRO A 51 6.08 -10.54 7.18
N GLN A 52 7.31 -11.06 7.10
CA GLN A 52 8.43 -10.57 7.89
C GLN A 52 9.09 -9.32 7.28
N HIS A 53 8.81 -9.03 6.02
CA HIS A 53 9.47 -7.97 5.26
C HIS A 53 8.44 -7.09 4.55
N VAL A 54 7.64 -6.38 5.35
CA VAL A 54 6.70 -5.35 4.90
C VAL A 54 6.97 -4.07 5.67
N TYR A 55 7.22 -3.00 4.96
CA TYR A 55 7.57 -1.70 5.51
C TYR A 55 6.44 -0.71 5.21
N PRO A 56 5.77 -0.15 6.23
CA PRO A 56 4.75 0.86 6.03
C PRO A 56 5.38 2.24 5.85
N GLN A 57 4.66 3.12 5.16
CA GLN A 57 4.96 4.54 5.07
C GLN A 57 6.39 4.84 4.60
N VAL A 58 6.83 4.13 3.57
CA VAL A 58 8.18 4.33 3.03
C VAL A 58 8.23 5.64 2.24
N PRO A 59 9.14 6.57 2.60
CA PRO A 59 9.31 7.78 1.82
C PRO A 59 9.71 7.46 0.38
N ALA A 60 8.90 7.86 -0.57
CA ALA A 60 9.23 7.76 -1.99
C ALA A 60 10.16 8.92 -2.37
N LEU A 61 11.45 8.79 -2.07
CA LEU A 61 12.44 9.79 -2.39
C LEU A 61 12.60 9.88 -3.92
N SER A 62 12.60 11.09 -4.43
CA SER A 62 13.06 11.33 -5.80
C SER A 62 14.56 11.04 -5.86
N GLY A 63 15.02 10.43 -6.96
CA GLY A 63 16.45 10.17 -7.17
C GLY A 63 17.31 11.41 -6.93
N SER A 64 18.54 11.19 -6.50
CA SER A 64 19.50 12.23 -6.11
C SER A 64 19.95 13.09 -7.30
N GLY A 65 19.13 14.08 -7.69
CA GLY A 65 19.48 15.09 -8.68
C GLY A 65 19.14 16.49 -8.17
N PRO A 66 19.83 17.54 -8.61
CA PRO A 66 19.52 18.93 -8.22
C PRO A 66 18.11 19.35 -8.57
N ASP A 67 17.44 18.69 -9.52
CA ASP A 67 16.07 18.94 -9.93
C ASP A 67 15.02 18.20 -9.08
N SER A 68 15.44 17.33 -8.16
CA SER A 68 14.53 16.56 -7.31
C SER A 68 13.94 17.36 -6.13
N ALA A 69 14.38 18.58 -5.91
CA ALA A 69 13.91 19.45 -4.83
C ALA A 69 12.42 19.88 -4.93
N GLY A 70 11.80 19.68 -6.10
CA GLY A 70 10.40 20.02 -6.38
C GLY A 70 9.46 18.81 -6.58
N ALA A 71 9.99 17.62 -6.78
CA ALA A 71 9.17 16.42 -6.93
C ALA A 71 8.65 15.98 -5.56
N GLY A 72 7.32 16.04 -5.39
CA GLY A 72 6.62 15.84 -4.12
C GLY A 72 7.15 14.64 -3.32
N ARG A 73 7.30 14.84 -2.02
CA ARG A 73 7.63 13.81 -1.05
C ARG A 73 6.41 12.90 -0.87
N GLY A 74 6.19 11.99 -1.82
CA GLY A 74 5.18 10.96 -1.67
C GLY A 74 5.60 9.98 -0.57
N VAL A 75 4.63 9.42 0.10
CA VAL A 75 4.84 8.34 1.05
C VAL A 75 4.04 7.15 0.53
N MET A 76 4.75 6.09 0.21
CA MET A 76 4.19 4.83 -0.26
C MET A 76 3.54 4.11 0.92
N ASP A 77 2.33 3.60 0.74
CA ASP A 77 1.62 2.94 1.84
C ASP A 77 2.40 1.73 2.36
N LEU A 78 2.68 0.76 1.49
CA LEU A 78 3.45 -0.42 1.87
C LEU A 78 4.49 -0.77 0.80
N LEU A 79 5.70 -1.09 1.25
CA LEU A 79 6.74 -1.72 0.44
C LEU A 79 7.00 -3.12 1.00
N GLY A 80 6.85 -4.13 0.19
CA GLY A 80 7.04 -5.52 0.56
C GLY A 80 7.99 -6.27 -0.37
N VAL A 81 8.14 -7.54 -0.08
CA VAL A 81 8.83 -8.51 -0.92
C VAL A 81 8.07 -9.83 -0.94
N THR A 82 8.12 -10.56 -2.03
CA THR A 82 7.59 -11.92 -2.06
C THR A 82 8.53 -12.90 -1.35
N ARG A 83 8.05 -14.09 -1.01
CA ARG A 83 8.87 -15.16 -0.43
C ARG A 83 10.04 -15.59 -1.35
N GLU A 84 9.92 -15.30 -2.65
CA GLU A 84 10.95 -15.56 -3.67
C GLU A 84 11.92 -14.38 -3.85
N GLY A 85 11.77 -13.28 -3.11
CA GLY A 85 12.66 -12.12 -3.18
C GLY A 85 12.27 -11.05 -4.21
N ARG A 86 11.10 -11.11 -4.85
CA ARG A 86 10.65 -10.06 -5.77
C ARG A 86 10.02 -8.91 -4.99
N LEU A 87 10.45 -7.67 -5.24
CA LEU A 87 9.90 -6.47 -4.61
C LEU A 87 8.41 -6.28 -4.97
N ALA A 88 7.66 -5.69 -4.05
CA ALA A 88 6.24 -5.40 -4.21
C ALA A 88 5.90 -4.01 -3.67
N VAL A 89 5.28 -3.20 -4.50
CA VAL A 89 4.67 -1.91 -4.14
C VAL A 89 3.18 -2.15 -3.92
N ILE A 90 2.65 -1.69 -2.80
CA ILE A 90 1.24 -1.88 -2.46
C ILE A 90 0.67 -0.51 -2.11
N GLU A 91 -0.25 -0.04 -2.93
CA GLU A 91 -0.97 1.21 -2.74
C GLU A 91 -2.41 0.91 -2.33
N LEU A 92 -2.89 1.58 -1.28
CA LEU A 92 -4.16 1.31 -0.63
C LEU A 92 -5.09 2.53 -0.71
N LYS A 93 -6.35 2.31 -1.08
CA LYS A 93 -7.40 3.33 -0.95
C LYS A 93 -8.60 2.76 -0.23
N ALA A 94 -9.11 3.48 0.77
CA ALA A 94 -10.30 3.08 1.52
C ALA A 94 -11.61 3.56 0.87
N SER A 95 -11.51 4.45 -0.13
CA SER A 95 -12.61 5.02 -0.89
C SER A 95 -12.22 5.10 -2.36
N GLU A 96 -13.18 5.42 -3.23
CA GLU A 96 -12.91 5.65 -4.64
C GLU A 96 -11.96 6.83 -4.83
N ASP A 97 -10.86 6.60 -5.54
CA ASP A 97 -9.85 7.61 -5.85
C ASP A 97 -9.27 7.37 -7.25
N ILE A 98 -9.38 8.37 -8.11
CA ILE A 98 -8.82 8.35 -9.46
C ILE A 98 -7.29 8.24 -9.46
N HIS A 99 -6.64 8.71 -8.40
CA HIS A 99 -5.18 8.76 -8.31
C HIS A 99 -4.55 7.43 -7.91
N LEU A 100 -5.32 6.44 -7.47
CA LEU A 100 -4.81 5.14 -7.02
C LEU A 100 -3.79 4.54 -8.01
N ALA A 101 -4.15 4.43 -9.29
CA ALA A 101 -3.27 3.86 -10.30
C ALA A 101 -2.04 4.74 -10.58
N LEU A 102 -2.20 6.06 -10.61
CA LEU A 102 -1.11 7.00 -10.87
C LEU A 102 -0.10 7.04 -9.73
N GLN A 103 -0.56 7.04 -8.48
CA GLN A 103 0.30 6.98 -7.30
C GLN A 103 1.07 5.65 -7.24
N GLY A 104 0.36 4.54 -7.45
CA GLY A 104 1.00 3.23 -7.49
C GLY A 104 2.09 3.14 -8.56
N MET A 105 1.84 3.71 -9.76
CA MET A 105 2.82 3.76 -10.85
C MET A 105 4.03 4.65 -10.52
N ASP A 106 3.81 5.83 -9.93
CA ASP A 106 4.91 6.71 -9.52
C ASP A 106 5.82 6.00 -8.49
N TYR A 107 5.21 5.35 -7.50
CA TYR A 107 5.96 4.59 -6.49
C TYR A 107 6.67 3.37 -7.09
N TRP A 108 6.03 2.67 -8.02
CA TRP A 108 6.65 1.55 -8.73
C TRP A 108 7.90 1.97 -9.50
N LEU A 109 7.85 3.10 -10.22
CA LEU A 109 8.99 3.66 -10.94
C LEU A 109 10.15 3.98 -10.00
N ARG A 110 9.87 4.60 -8.85
CA ARG A 110 10.88 4.94 -7.83
C ARG A 110 11.49 3.69 -7.21
N VAL A 111 10.68 2.71 -6.82
CA VAL A 111 11.15 1.44 -6.27
C VAL A 111 12.03 0.70 -7.28
N ARG A 112 11.63 0.66 -8.55
CA ARG A 112 12.43 0.08 -9.61
C ARG A 112 13.78 0.78 -9.76
N TRP A 113 13.79 2.11 -9.74
CA TRP A 113 15.02 2.89 -9.84
C TRP A 113 15.95 2.60 -8.64
N HIS A 114 15.47 2.66 -7.41
CA HIS A 114 16.24 2.35 -6.20
C HIS A 114 16.74 0.90 -6.17
N MET A 115 15.96 -0.04 -6.68
CA MET A 115 16.37 -1.43 -6.85
C MET A 115 17.58 -1.54 -7.77
N GLN A 116 17.57 -0.84 -8.90
CA GLN A 116 18.70 -0.83 -9.85
C GLN A 116 19.97 -0.20 -9.28
N GLN A 117 19.84 0.74 -8.33
CA GLN A 117 20.97 1.35 -7.62
C GLN A 117 21.49 0.49 -6.44
N GLY A 118 20.80 -0.60 -6.10
CA GLY A 118 21.14 -1.43 -4.94
C GLY A 118 20.87 -0.76 -3.59
N ASP A 119 20.01 0.25 -3.57
CA ASP A 119 19.76 1.08 -2.38
C ASP A 119 19.10 0.29 -1.25
N PHE A 120 18.22 -0.65 -1.57
CA PHE A 120 17.53 -1.43 -0.53
C PHE A 120 18.51 -2.19 0.37
N SER A 121 19.50 -2.85 -0.21
CA SER A 121 20.54 -3.53 0.56
C SER A 121 21.45 -2.54 1.28
N ARG A 122 21.81 -1.42 0.63
CA ARG A 122 22.65 -0.37 1.21
C ARG A 122 22.02 0.25 2.45
N TYR A 123 20.71 0.46 2.47
CA TYR A 123 20.00 1.07 3.59
C TYR A 123 19.38 0.06 4.55
N GLY A 124 19.71 -1.23 4.42
CA GLY A 124 19.33 -2.28 5.36
C GLY A 124 17.89 -2.78 5.22
N TYR A 125 17.22 -2.47 4.11
CA TYR A 125 15.92 -3.07 3.79
C TYR A 125 16.09 -4.54 3.40
N PHE A 126 15.09 -5.36 3.71
CA PHE A 126 15.00 -6.77 3.32
C PHE A 126 16.23 -7.61 3.73
N SER A 127 16.77 -7.35 4.94
CA SER A 127 17.92 -8.09 5.46
C SER A 127 17.69 -9.60 5.45
N GLY A 128 18.63 -10.34 4.90
CA GLY A 128 18.52 -11.81 4.77
C GLY A 128 17.67 -12.29 3.60
N VAL A 129 17.14 -11.39 2.77
CA VAL A 129 16.41 -11.74 1.54
C VAL A 129 17.29 -11.47 0.32
N GLU A 130 17.45 -12.45 -0.55
CA GLU A 130 18.05 -12.28 -1.86
C GLU A 130 17.02 -11.63 -2.80
N LEU A 131 17.24 -10.36 -3.13
CA LEU A 131 16.32 -9.62 -4.01
C LEU A 131 16.48 -10.06 -5.46
N GLN A 132 15.37 -10.42 -6.11
CA GLN A 132 15.37 -10.74 -7.53
C GLN A 132 15.54 -9.49 -8.38
N PRO A 133 16.29 -9.56 -9.52
CA PRO A 133 16.46 -8.44 -10.44
C PRO A 133 15.24 -8.19 -11.34
N ARG A 134 14.10 -8.81 -11.03
CA ARG A 134 12.85 -8.64 -11.77
C ARG A 134 12.16 -7.32 -11.39
N PRO A 135 11.47 -6.66 -12.33
CA PRO A 135 10.65 -5.49 -12.02
C PRO A 135 9.71 -5.76 -10.83
N PRO A 136 9.47 -4.79 -9.94
CA PRO A 136 8.58 -4.97 -8.79
C PRO A 136 7.16 -5.39 -9.23
N LEU A 137 6.44 -6.07 -8.34
CA LEU A 137 4.98 -6.20 -8.45
C LEU A 137 4.32 -4.89 -8.03
N LEU A 138 3.20 -4.55 -8.66
CA LEU A 138 2.34 -3.46 -8.23
C LEU A 138 1.00 -4.01 -7.77
N TYR A 139 0.62 -3.75 -6.53
CA TYR A 139 -0.70 -4.05 -6.01
C TYR A 139 -1.49 -2.75 -5.84
N LEU A 140 -2.66 -2.67 -6.47
CA LEU A 140 -3.63 -1.62 -6.24
C LEU A 140 -4.78 -2.21 -5.42
N VAL A 141 -4.94 -1.76 -4.19
CA VAL A 141 -5.85 -2.37 -3.23
C VAL A 141 -6.94 -1.39 -2.81
N ALA A 142 -8.18 -1.77 -2.99
CA ALA A 142 -9.34 -0.98 -2.57
C ALA A 142 -10.55 -1.90 -2.29
N PRO A 143 -11.61 -1.43 -1.59
CA PRO A 143 -12.87 -2.14 -1.57
C PRO A 143 -13.38 -2.39 -2.99
N GLY A 144 -13.99 -3.56 -3.25
CA GLY A 144 -14.23 -4.04 -4.61
C GLY A 144 -15.05 -3.11 -5.50
N PHE A 145 -15.99 -2.37 -4.91
CA PHE A 145 -16.81 -1.38 -5.63
C PHE A 145 -16.26 0.06 -5.58
N ARG A 146 -15.00 0.24 -5.13
CA ARG A 146 -14.36 1.56 -4.94
C ARG A 146 -13.20 1.81 -5.91
N PHE A 147 -13.01 0.98 -6.91
CA PHE A 147 -12.11 1.30 -8.01
C PHE A 147 -12.75 2.34 -8.91
N HIS A 148 -12.04 3.45 -9.13
CA HIS A 148 -12.50 4.47 -10.07
C HIS A 148 -12.52 3.89 -11.51
N PRO A 149 -13.54 4.16 -12.33
CA PRO A 149 -13.65 3.60 -13.69
C PRO A 149 -12.43 3.90 -14.58
N ALA A 150 -11.77 5.05 -14.38
CA ALA A 150 -10.55 5.40 -15.11
C ALA A 150 -9.38 4.47 -14.80
N THR A 151 -9.39 3.71 -13.70
CA THR A 151 -8.33 2.75 -13.36
C THR A 151 -8.11 1.75 -14.50
N ASP A 152 -9.17 1.19 -15.06
CA ASP A 152 -9.08 0.25 -16.19
C ASP A 152 -8.44 0.89 -17.42
N THR A 153 -8.79 2.14 -17.70
CA THR A 153 -8.22 2.89 -18.82
C THR A 153 -6.74 3.14 -18.60
N LEU A 154 -6.36 3.60 -17.41
CA LEU A 154 -4.94 3.86 -17.06
C LEU A 154 -4.11 2.58 -17.16
N LEU A 155 -4.60 1.46 -16.63
CA LEU A 155 -3.89 0.18 -16.65
C LEU A 155 -3.64 -0.36 -18.09
N ARG A 156 -4.45 0.00 -19.07
CA ARG A 156 -4.22 -0.37 -20.49
C ARG A 156 -3.01 0.33 -21.11
N TYR A 157 -2.60 1.46 -20.54
CA TYR A 157 -1.49 2.28 -21.05
C TYR A 157 -0.22 2.14 -20.24
N ILE A 158 -0.19 1.29 -19.21
CA ILE A 158 1.04 1.02 -18.47
C ILE A 158 1.98 0.14 -19.29
N LEU A 159 3.27 0.24 -18.95
CA LEU A 159 4.31 -0.53 -19.61
C LEU A 159 4.07 -2.04 -19.44
N PRO A 160 4.31 -2.86 -20.47
CA PRO A 160 4.10 -4.32 -20.37
C PRO A 160 4.91 -5.01 -19.28
N GLU A 161 6.01 -4.39 -18.83
CA GLU A 161 6.85 -4.90 -17.74
C GLU A 161 6.27 -4.70 -16.34
N VAL A 162 5.24 -3.86 -16.21
CA VAL A 162 4.55 -3.61 -14.94
C VAL A 162 3.49 -4.68 -14.73
N GLU A 163 3.82 -5.66 -13.91
CA GLU A 163 2.83 -6.64 -13.45
C GLU A 163 2.00 -6.00 -12.34
N CYS A 164 0.81 -5.53 -12.71
CA CYS A 164 -0.13 -4.89 -11.82
C CYS A 164 -1.26 -5.84 -11.45
N VAL A 165 -1.51 -5.98 -10.15
CA VAL A 165 -2.58 -6.80 -9.60
C VAL A 165 -3.57 -5.88 -8.88
N ARG A 166 -4.80 -5.82 -9.36
CA ARG A 166 -5.91 -5.19 -8.63
C ARG A 166 -6.45 -6.16 -7.60
N VAL A 167 -6.55 -5.72 -6.36
CA VAL A 167 -7.07 -6.52 -5.24
C VAL A 167 -8.30 -5.84 -4.68
N GLY A 168 -9.46 -6.40 -4.98
CA GLY A 168 -10.73 -5.95 -4.44
C GLY A 168 -10.98 -6.57 -3.08
N LEU A 169 -11.23 -5.72 -2.08
CA LEU A 169 -11.58 -6.11 -0.72
C LEU A 169 -13.10 -6.07 -0.53
N ASN A 170 -13.57 -6.78 0.50
CA ASN A 170 -14.95 -6.66 0.96
C ASN A 170 -15.27 -5.23 1.44
N GLU A 171 -16.51 -4.78 1.27
CA GLU A 171 -16.95 -3.44 1.72
C GLU A 171 -16.88 -3.26 3.26
N ASP A 172 -17.07 -4.34 4.00
CA ASP A 172 -16.99 -4.37 5.48
C ASP A 172 -15.55 -4.68 5.98
N TRP A 173 -14.53 -4.27 5.23
CA TRP A 173 -13.11 -4.56 5.50
C TRP A 173 -12.66 -4.20 6.93
N ARG A 174 -13.34 -3.24 7.59
CA ARG A 174 -13.05 -2.88 9.00
C ARG A 174 -13.35 -4.02 9.97
N ARG A 175 -14.18 -5.00 9.60
CA ARG A 175 -14.47 -6.21 10.38
C ARG A 175 -13.50 -7.36 10.13
N GLY A 176 -12.64 -7.21 9.15
CA GLY A 176 -11.64 -8.18 8.72
C GLY A 176 -11.48 -8.12 7.21
N LEU A 177 -10.23 -8.13 6.78
CA LEU A 177 -9.92 -8.12 5.35
C LEU A 177 -10.30 -9.45 4.72
N LYS A 178 -11.04 -9.36 3.61
CA LYS A 178 -11.29 -10.50 2.71
C LYS A 178 -11.12 -10.01 1.29
N VAL A 179 -10.31 -10.70 0.53
CA VAL A 179 -10.19 -10.46 -0.89
C VAL A 179 -11.36 -11.07 -1.62
N VAL A 180 -12.09 -10.26 -2.38
CA VAL A 180 -13.26 -10.68 -3.17
C VAL A 180 -12.90 -10.94 -4.63
N PHE A 181 -11.85 -10.29 -5.14
CA PHE A 181 -11.24 -10.63 -6.43
C PHE A 181 -9.77 -10.22 -6.51
N ARG A 182 -9.03 -10.87 -7.42
CA ARG A 182 -7.72 -10.45 -7.94
C ARG A 182 -7.78 -10.47 -9.46
N GLN A 183 -7.28 -9.40 -10.08
CA GLN A 183 -7.31 -9.25 -11.53
C GLN A 183 -6.05 -8.59 -12.05
#